data_8adbc645e143a159c7c2f8cf7b3beee4
#
_entry.id   8adbc645e143a159c7c2f8cf7b3beee4
#
_cell.length_a   1.000
_cell.length_b   1.000
_cell.length_c   1.000
_cell.angle_alpha   90.00
_cell.angle_beta   90.00
_cell.angle_gamma   90.00
#
_symmetry.space_group_name_H-M   'P 1'
#
loop_
_entity.id
_entity.type
_entity.pdbx_description
1 polymer ?
#
loop_
_entity_poly.entity_id
_entity_poly.type
_entity_poly.pdbx_seq_one_letter_code
_entity_poly.pdbx_strand_id
1 'polypeptide(L)'
;MELHDLVEALVARDALRARQWAADAAREAVVWTDVPRPIGWSALELAVAAGIVELFASRSNQAPPPWTATVGGAPSPVYLVRAAETMPRLRRSCETDGPEPLRARRIYAPPDFMTVA
;
A
#
# COMPACT_ATOMS: atom_id res chain seq x y z
N MET A 1 2.47 3.11 16.49
CA MET A 1 2.52 3.41 15.05
C MET A 1 1.18 3.10 14.44
N GLU A 2 0.56 4.06 13.79
CA GLU A 2 -0.80 3.94 13.31
C GLU A 2 -0.85 3.67 11.81
N LEU A 3 -1.56 2.63 11.41
CA LEU A 3 -1.77 2.32 9.98
C LEU A 3 -2.45 3.49 9.26
N HIS A 4 -3.32 4.22 9.95
CA HIS A 4 -3.98 5.41 9.43
C HIS A 4 -2.97 6.45 8.91
N ASP A 5 -1.87 6.67 9.62
CA ASP A 5 -0.86 7.65 9.21
C ASP A 5 -0.19 7.24 7.90
N LEU A 6 0.07 5.95 7.71
CA LEU A 6 0.64 5.46 6.46
C LEU A 6 -0.35 5.64 5.31
N VAL A 7 -1.60 5.23 5.49
CA VAL A 7 -2.61 5.32 4.44
C VAL A 7 -2.87 6.77 4.06
N GLU A 8 -2.94 7.67 5.04
CA GLU A 8 -3.08 9.10 4.79
C GLU A 8 -1.92 9.64 3.96
N ALA A 9 -0.68 9.25 4.29
CA ALA A 9 0.50 9.67 3.53
C ALA A 9 0.47 9.12 2.10
N LEU A 10 0.05 7.87 1.91
CA LEU A 10 -0.03 7.25 0.59
C LEU A 10 -1.10 7.91 -0.28
N VAL A 11 -2.26 8.18 0.27
CA VAL A 11 -3.36 8.84 -0.46
C VAL A 11 -2.97 10.27 -0.81
N ALA A 12 -2.24 10.97 0.08
CA ALA A 12 -1.72 12.30 -0.16
C ALA A 12 -0.50 12.31 -1.08
N ARG A 13 0.04 11.15 -1.43
CA ARG A 13 1.27 10.98 -2.21
C ARG A 13 2.49 11.64 -1.57
N ASP A 14 2.53 11.61 -0.26
CA ASP A 14 3.66 12.10 0.54
C ASP A 14 4.69 10.98 0.68
N ALA A 15 5.59 10.90 -0.28
CA ALA A 15 6.57 9.81 -0.36
C ALA A 15 7.53 9.79 0.83
N LEU A 16 7.97 10.95 1.29
CA LEU A 16 8.89 11.04 2.41
C LEU A 16 8.27 10.50 3.70
N ARG A 17 7.06 10.95 4.00
CA ARG A 17 6.33 10.54 5.19
C ARG A 17 6.02 9.03 5.15
N ALA A 18 5.62 8.52 3.99
CA ALA A 18 5.34 7.10 3.82
C ALA A 18 6.59 6.24 4.01
N ARG A 19 7.73 6.66 3.46
CA ARG A 19 9.00 5.94 3.63
C ARG A 19 9.47 5.95 5.08
N GLN A 20 9.30 7.06 5.77
CA GLN A 20 9.66 7.17 7.17
C GLN A 20 8.82 6.21 8.01
N TRP A 21 7.52 6.15 7.74
CA TRP A 21 6.62 5.20 8.40
C TRP A 21 7.09 3.75 8.18
N ALA A 22 7.42 3.40 6.94
CA ALA A 22 7.87 2.05 6.61
C ALA A 22 9.19 1.68 7.29
N ALA A 23 10.13 2.63 7.38
CA ALA A 23 11.38 2.42 8.09
C ALA A 23 11.16 2.19 9.59
N ASP A 24 10.25 2.95 10.18
CA ASP A 24 9.89 2.76 11.60
C ASP A 24 9.23 1.40 11.82
N ALA A 25 8.34 0.98 10.94
CA ALA A 25 7.69 -0.32 11.02
C ALA A 25 8.71 -1.47 10.94
N ALA A 26 9.71 -1.35 10.07
CA ALA A 26 10.78 -2.35 9.95
C ALA A 26 11.58 -2.46 11.24
N ARG A 27 11.88 -1.33 11.89
CA ARG A 27 12.60 -1.33 13.16
C ARG A 27 11.78 -1.92 14.30
N GLU A 28 10.47 -1.73 14.29
CA GLU A 28 9.58 -2.24 15.33
C GLU A 28 9.22 -3.71 15.15
N ALA A 29 9.64 -4.33 14.05
CA ALA A 29 9.34 -5.73 13.72
C ALA A 29 7.83 -6.03 13.82
N VAL A 30 7.04 -5.25 13.08
CA VAL A 30 5.58 -5.37 13.09
C VAL A 30 5.13 -6.78 12.68
N VAL A 31 4.18 -7.35 13.43
CA VAL A 31 3.54 -8.61 13.08
C VAL A 31 2.32 -8.30 12.23
N TRP A 32 2.49 -8.38 10.90
CA TRP A 32 1.46 -7.97 9.95
C TRP A 32 0.19 -8.82 10.04
N THR A 33 0.32 -10.10 10.35
CA THR A 33 -0.81 -11.01 10.52
C THR A 33 -1.80 -10.55 11.58
N ASP A 34 -1.31 -9.82 12.60
CA ASP A 34 -2.11 -9.38 13.73
C ASP A 34 -2.67 -7.96 13.58
N VAL A 35 -2.41 -7.29 12.45
CA VAL A 35 -2.93 -5.95 12.22
C VAL A 35 -4.46 -6.01 12.11
N PRO A 36 -5.19 -5.26 12.95
CA PRO A 36 -6.66 -5.34 12.96
C PRO A 36 -7.27 -4.61 11.77
N ARG A 37 -8.48 -5.03 11.40
CA ARG A 37 -9.24 -4.34 10.36
C ARG A 37 -9.60 -2.92 10.80
N PRO A 38 -9.31 -1.91 9.99
CA PRO A 38 -9.74 -0.55 10.28
C PRO A 38 -11.26 -0.42 10.28
N ILE A 39 -11.78 0.47 11.13
CA ILE A 39 -13.22 0.71 11.26
C ILE A 39 -13.53 2.15 10.84
N GLY A 40 -14.58 2.32 10.04
CA GLY A 40 -15.05 3.65 9.66
C GLY A 40 -14.26 4.32 8.54
N TRP A 41 -13.44 3.57 7.81
CA TRP A 41 -12.65 4.09 6.71
C TRP A 41 -13.44 4.05 5.39
N SER A 42 -13.10 4.96 4.46
CA SER A 42 -13.69 4.96 3.13
C SER A 42 -13.25 3.73 2.33
N ALA A 43 -13.96 3.45 1.23
CA ALA A 43 -13.61 2.35 0.34
C ALA A 43 -12.19 2.50 -0.21
N LEU A 44 -11.78 3.73 -0.56
CA LEU A 44 -10.42 4.00 -1.03
C LEU A 44 -9.38 3.71 0.06
N GLU A 45 -9.57 4.28 1.24
CA GLU A 45 -8.66 4.11 2.35
C GLU A 45 -8.52 2.64 2.75
N LEU A 46 -9.62 1.92 2.79
CA LEU A 46 -9.63 0.51 3.13
C LEU A 46 -8.93 -0.34 2.07
N ALA A 47 -9.14 -0.03 0.78
CA ALA A 47 -8.45 -0.72 -0.31
C ALA A 47 -6.93 -0.51 -0.25
N VAL A 48 -6.49 0.73 -0.01
CA VAL A 48 -5.05 1.03 0.15
C VAL A 48 -4.49 0.28 1.36
N ALA A 49 -5.20 0.30 2.48
CA ALA A 49 -4.78 -0.40 3.69
C ALA A 49 -4.61 -1.91 3.45
N ALA A 50 -5.59 -2.54 2.84
CA ALA A 50 -5.54 -3.98 2.57
C ALA A 50 -4.38 -4.33 1.63
N GLY A 51 -4.21 -3.57 0.56
CA GLY A 51 -3.13 -3.80 -0.41
C GLY A 51 -1.75 -3.63 0.20
N ILE A 52 -1.54 -2.58 0.99
CA ILE A 52 -0.22 -2.31 1.57
C ILE A 52 0.11 -3.30 2.69
N VAL A 53 -0.87 -3.70 3.49
CA VAL A 53 -0.66 -4.70 4.53
C VAL A 53 -0.30 -6.05 3.92
N GLU A 54 -1.00 -6.47 2.87
CA GLU A 54 -0.66 -7.70 2.14
C GLU A 54 0.75 -7.63 1.55
N LEU A 55 1.13 -6.48 0.99
CA LEU A 55 2.45 -6.29 0.41
C LEU A 55 3.55 -6.43 1.47
N PHE A 56 3.40 -5.73 2.59
CA PHE A 56 4.39 -5.79 3.67
C PHE A 56 4.45 -7.16 4.34
N ALA A 57 3.31 -7.81 4.52
CA ALA A 57 3.27 -9.19 5.04
C ALA A 57 4.05 -10.12 4.11
N SER A 58 3.82 -10.05 2.81
CA SER A 58 4.52 -10.85 1.82
C SER A 58 6.04 -10.61 1.85
N ARG A 59 6.46 -9.35 1.90
CA ARG A 59 7.89 -8.99 1.95
C ARG A 59 8.56 -9.43 3.26
N SER A 60 7.78 -9.63 4.31
CA SER A 60 8.26 -10.10 5.62
C SER A 60 8.08 -11.60 5.82
N ASN A 61 7.69 -12.33 4.78
CA ASN A 61 7.37 -13.76 4.84
C ASN A 61 6.31 -14.09 5.90
N GLN A 62 5.31 -13.22 6.04
CA GLN A 62 4.20 -13.39 6.95
C GLN A 62 2.91 -13.58 6.17
N ALA A 63 1.96 -14.31 6.73
CA ALA A 63 0.62 -14.37 6.18
C ALA A 63 -0.11 -13.05 6.42
N PRO A 64 -0.89 -12.54 5.45
CA PRO A 64 -1.69 -11.33 5.68
C PRO A 64 -2.82 -11.61 6.67
N PRO A 65 -3.34 -10.58 7.36
CA PRO A 65 -4.53 -10.75 8.19
C PRO A 65 -5.71 -11.22 7.35
N PRO A 66 -6.58 -12.09 7.89
CA PRO A 66 -7.72 -12.61 7.13
C PRO A 66 -8.65 -11.54 6.55
N TRP A 67 -8.77 -10.40 7.22
CA TRP A 67 -9.69 -9.35 6.75
C TRP A 67 -9.29 -8.73 5.41
N THR A 68 -8.01 -8.76 5.04
CA THR A 68 -7.57 -8.15 3.78
C THR A 68 -8.21 -8.85 2.57
N ALA A 69 -8.42 -10.15 2.66
CA ALA A 69 -9.02 -10.92 1.57
C ALA A 69 -10.46 -10.54 1.27
N THR A 70 -11.15 -9.89 2.21
CA THR A 70 -12.55 -9.49 2.06
C THR A 70 -12.69 -8.06 1.54
N VAL A 71 -11.60 -7.33 1.39
CA VAL A 71 -11.61 -5.94 0.94
C VAL A 71 -11.50 -5.89 -0.57
N GLY A 72 -12.43 -5.18 -1.21
CA GLY A 72 -12.46 -5.00 -2.65
C GLY A 72 -11.45 -3.97 -3.14
N GLY A 73 -11.54 -3.65 -4.43
CA GLY A 73 -10.68 -2.66 -5.05
C GLY A 73 -11.10 -1.22 -4.77
N ALA A 74 -10.24 -0.29 -5.15
CA ALA A 74 -10.57 1.13 -5.11
C ALA A 74 -11.75 1.42 -6.06
N PRO A 75 -12.59 2.41 -5.74
CA PRO A 75 -13.72 2.77 -6.61
C PRO A 75 -13.30 3.20 -8.01
N SER A 76 -12.12 3.79 -8.15
CA SER A 76 -11.52 4.16 -9.43
C SER A 76 -10.02 3.96 -9.36
N PRO A 77 -9.31 3.89 -10.51
CA PRO A 77 -7.86 3.69 -10.51
C PRO A 77 -7.13 4.80 -9.75
N VAL A 78 -6.16 4.41 -8.94
CA VAL A 78 -5.35 5.32 -8.12
C VAL A 78 -3.87 5.08 -8.40
N TYR A 79 -3.12 6.17 -8.60
CA TYR A 79 -1.67 6.11 -8.77
C TYR A 79 -1.02 6.74 -7.53
N LEU A 80 -0.21 5.96 -6.83
CA LEU A 80 0.40 6.38 -5.56
C LEU A 80 1.64 7.25 -5.73
N VAL A 81 2.11 7.43 -6.96
CA VAL A 81 3.24 8.32 -7.27
C VAL A 81 2.80 9.39 -8.27
N ARG A 82 3.09 10.65 -7.96
CA ARG A 82 2.68 11.79 -8.80
C ARG A 82 3.28 11.73 -10.20
N ALA A 83 4.53 11.27 -10.30
CA ALA A 83 5.24 11.23 -11.57
C ALA A 83 4.54 10.33 -12.60
N ALA A 84 3.74 9.36 -12.18
CA ALA A 84 2.99 8.50 -13.09
C ALA A 84 1.95 9.26 -13.91
N GLU A 85 1.52 10.42 -13.46
CA GLU A 85 0.55 11.26 -14.18
C GLU A 85 1.15 11.87 -15.43
N THR A 86 2.47 12.14 -15.44
CA THR A 86 3.16 12.85 -16.53
C THR A 86 4.19 12.01 -17.25
N MET A 87 4.54 10.82 -16.74
CA MET A 87 5.56 9.94 -17.31
C MET A 87 4.90 8.64 -17.81
N PRO A 88 4.64 8.52 -19.13
CA PRO A 88 3.90 7.37 -19.67
C PRO A 88 4.56 6.01 -19.41
N ARG A 89 5.89 5.94 -19.44
CA ARG A 89 6.60 4.68 -19.18
C ARG A 89 6.46 4.26 -17.72
N LEU A 90 6.57 5.21 -16.80
CA LEU A 90 6.40 4.95 -15.37
C LEU A 90 4.96 4.50 -15.10
N ARG A 91 3.99 5.19 -15.69
CA ARG A 91 2.58 4.83 -15.56
C ARG A 91 2.34 3.39 -16.02
N ARG A 92 2.86 3.02 -17.18
CA ARG A 92 2.73 1.66 -17.70
C ARG A 92 3.38 0.64 -16.77
N SER A 93 4.58 0.93 -16.27
CA SER A 93 5.26 0.07 -15.31
C SER A 93 4.43 -0.15 -14.05
N CYS A 94 3.80 0.90 -13.53
CA CYS A 94 2.90 0.78 -12.38
C CYS A 94 1.72 -0.14 -12.69
N GLU A 95 1.16 -0.02 -13.88
CA GLU A 95 -0.03 -0.79 -14.28
C GLU A 95 0.27 -2.25 -14.57
N THR A 96 1.46 -2.57 -15.09
CA THR A 96 1.79 -3.92 -15.52
C THR A 96 2.71 -4.67 -14.55
N ASP A 97 3.62 -3.97 -13.88
CA ASP A 97 4.66 -4.57 -13.06
C ASP A 97 4.59 -4.16 -11.58
N GLY A 98 3.63 -3.33 -11.21
CA GLY A 98 3.46 -2.90 -9.82
C GLY A 98 3.14 -4.07 -8.89
N PRO A 99 3.26 -3.87 -7.57
CA PRO A 99 2.97 -4.93 -6.61
C PRO A 99 1.56 -5.49 -6.79
N GLU A 100 1.46 -6.82 -6.90
CA GLU A 100 0.19 -7.48 -7.18
C GLU A 100 -0.93 -7.14 -6.17
N PRO A 101 -0.68 -7.11 -4.85
CA PRO A 101 -1.74 -6.79 -3.90
C PRO A 101 -2.37 -5.42 -4.14
N LEU A 102 -1.61 -4.48 -4.67
CA LEU A 102 -2.11 -3.15 -5.03
C LEU A 102 -2.80 -3.17 -6.40
N ARG A 103 -2.16 -3.77 -7.42
CA ARG A 103 -2.75 -3.88 -8.76
C ARG A 103 -4.11 -4.57 -8.75
N ALA A 104 -4.24 -5.63 -7.97
CA ALA A 104 -5.50 -6.36 -7.83
C ALA A 104 -6.64 -5.49 -7.33
N ARG A 105 -6.33 -4.38 -6.67
CA ARG A 105 -7.29 -3.43 -6.13
C ARG A 105 -7.35 -2.12 -6.91
N ARG A 106 -6.80 -2.10 -8.13
CA ARG A 106 -6.73 -0.91 -9.01
C ARG A 106 -5.93 0.24 -8.39
N ILE A 107 -4.93 -0.11 -7.59
CA ILE A 107 -3.99 0.83 -6.98
C ILE A 107 -2.64 0.57 -7.62
N TYR A 108 -2.07 1.59 -8.25
CA TYR A 108 -0.88 1.43 -9.08
C TYR A 108 0.31 2.17 -8.49
N ALA A 109 1.43 1.45 -8.42
CA ALA A 109 2.70 1.94 -7.89
C ALA A 109 3.85 1.23 -8.60
N PRO A 110 5.07 1.79 -8.58
CA PRO A 110 6.23 1.13 -9.19
C PRO A 110 6.53 -0.24 -8.54
N PRO A 111 7.20 -1.16 -9.27
CA PRO A 111 7.53 -2.49 -8.72
C PRO A 111 8.30 -2.45 -7.42
N ASP A 112 9.17 -1.45 -7.24
CA ASP A 112 9.99 -1.26 -6.06
C ASP A 112 9.34 -0.38 -4.98
N PHE A 113 8.03 -0.15 -5.09
CA PHE A 113 7.30 0.75 -4.20
C PHE A 113 7.49 0.36 -2.74
N MET A 114 7.88 1.34 -1.93
CA MET A 114 8.10 1.18 -0.48
C MET A 114 9.15 0.12 -0.12
N THR A 115 10.06 -0.17 -1.04
CA THR A 115 11.21 -1.02 -0.71
C THR A 115 12.11 -0.29 0.28
N VAL A 116 12.43 -0.95 1.38
CA VAL A 116 13.38 -0.43 2.36
C VAL A 116 14.71 -1.12 2.09
N ALA A 117 15.66 -0.34 1.63
CA ALA A 117 17.00 -0.86 1.33
C ALA A 117 17.83 -1.02 2.62
#